data_bff23f189ae13b61d26e6111d0e06974
#
_entry.id   bff23f189ae13b61d26e6111d0e06974
#
_cell.length_a   1.000
_cell.length_b   1.000
_cell.length_c   1.000
_cell.angle_alpha   90.00
_cell.angle_beta   90.00
_cell.angle_gamma   90.00
#
_symmetry.space_group_name_H-M   'P 1'
#
loop_
_entity.id
_entity.type
_entity.pdbx_description
1 polymer ?
#
loop_
_entity_poly.entity_id
_entity_poly.type
_entity_poly.pdbx_seq_one_letter_code
_entity_poly.pdbx_strand_id
1 'polypeptide(L)'
;MIFRRKSKTTINDRQIDLVDYARARIHQKKRLYFHFVAFLFASLVMVIINIGLSYGAHIQPFGFPWVLSVALLWSVFLLLHVFQVYVTKRFMNPVWEKQQVKTLVGLQEARIEKIKRKLDKEASLRADAEWHKEESKKPKQRITIIAAAASNNALGKDNKLIWHLSKDLQHFKTLTNGHAVIMGRKTFESMPRALPNRTNIVITRQSDYQSVNITVTSSLSEALTIAKNDPRPFIIGGGEIYKQSMSVADEIELTRVHADFDADTFFPEINPHEWKEVWREEHPADERHTYAFTFLRYQKI
;
A
#
# COMPACT_ATOMS: atom_id res chain seq x y z
N MET A 1 -4.50 14.29 13.68
CA MET A 1 -4.37 14.68 15.09
C MET A 1 -5.44 13.92 15.88
N ILE A 2 -5.12 12.72 16.38
CA ILE A 2 -6.08 11.85 17.09
C ILE A 2 -5.76 11.96 18.57
N PHE A 3 -6.61 12.65 19.29
CA PHE A 3 -6.54 12.79 20.75
C PHE A 3 -6.76 11.43 21.41
N ARG A 4 -5.71 10.87 21.98
CA ARG A 4 -5.73 9.69 22.86
C ARG A 4 -6.43 10.08 24.16
N ARG A 5 -7.73 9.75 24.27
CA ARG A 5 -8.51 9.89 25.51
C ARG A 5 -7.89 8.96 26.55
N LYS A 6 -7.07 9.50 27.47
CA LYS A 6 -6.68 8.82 28.70
C LYS A 6 -7.97 8.53 29.48
N SER A 7 -8.31 7.24 29.63
CA SER A 7 -9.36 6.78 30.53
C SER A 7 -9.04 7.32 31.93
N LYS A 8 -9.83 8.25 32.39
CA LYS A 8 -9.90 8.61 33.81
C LYS A 8 -10.48 7.40 34.53
N THR A 9 -9.63 6.47 34.99
CA THR A 9 -10.00 5.54 36.06
C THR A 9 -10.34 6.43 37.25
N THR A 10 -11.61 6.66 37.47
CA THR A 10 -12.08 7.57 38.51
C THR A 10 -11.63 7.01 39.86
N ILE A 11 -11.32 7.88 40.81
CA ILE A 11 -10.98 7.56 42.20
C ILE A 11 -12.00 6.60 42.78
N ASN A 12 -13.24 6.64 42.31
CA ASN A 12 -14.38 5.81 42.66
C ASN A 12 -14.14 4.29 42.38
N ASP A 13 -13.56 3.90 41.23
CA ASP A 13 -13.35 2.48 40.87
C ASP A 13 -12.32 1.81 41.82
N ARG A 14 -11.27 2.54 42.22
CA ARG A 14 -10.28 2.05 43.20
C ARG A 14 -10.87 1.92 44.59
N GLN A 15 -11.75 2.82 44.99
CA GLN A 15 -12.43 2.75 46.30
C GLN A 15 -13.42 1.58 46.36
N ILE A 16 -14.17 1.34 45.28
CA ILE A 16 -15.09 0.19 45.16
C ILE A 16 -14.31 -1.12 45.27
N ASP A 17 -13.22 -1.29 44.51
CA ASP A 17 -12.34 -2.48 44.59
C ASP A 17 -11.81 -2.74 46.03
N LEU A 18 -11.43 -1.67 46.75
CA LEU A 18 -10.93 -1.79 48.11
C LEU A 18 -12.04 -2.18 49.10
N VAL A 19 -13.24 -1.64 48.96
CA VAL A 19 -14.41 -1.98 49.81
C VAL A 19 -14.85 -3.41 49.56
N ASP A 20 -14.92 -3.86 48.30
CA ASP A 20 -15.31 -5.24 47.99
C ASP A 20 -14.26 -6.25 48.49
N TYR A 21 -12.98 -5.93 48.38
CA TYR A 21 -11.90 -6.71 48.98
C TYR A 21 -12.01 -6.78 50.50
N ALA A 22 -12.28 -5.65 51.15
CA ALA A 22 -12.47 -5.61 52.64
C ALA A 22 -13.68 -6.43 53.05
N ARG A 23 -14.81 -6.35 52.33
CA ARG A 23 -16.02 -7.17 52.62
C ARG A 23 -15.72 -8.67 52.45
N ALA A 24 -15.08 -9.09 51.38
CA ALA A 24 -14.71 -10.48 51.16
C ALA A 24 -13.83 -11.01 52.30
N ARG A 25 -12.90 -10.20 52.79
CA ARG A 25 -12.02 -10.55 53.92
C ARG A 25 -12.77 -10.68 55.26
N ILE A 26 -13.74 -9.80 55.50
CA ILE A 26 -14.62 -9.86 56.65
C ILE A 26 -15.47 -11.14 56.61
N HIS A 27 -16.05 -11.49 55.48
CA HIS A 27 -16.84 -12.72 55.30
C HIS A 27 -16.01 -13.99 55.54
N GLN A 28 -14.76 -14.02 55.08
CA GLN A 28 -13.86 -15.16 55.33
C GLN A 28 -13.51 -15.33 56.80
N LYS A 29 -13.21 -14.23 57.51
CA LYS A 29 -12.98 -14.27 58.96
C LYS A 29 -14.23 -14.69 59.72
N LYS A 30 -15.42 -14.18 59.34
CA LYS A 30 -16.70 -14.60 59.95
C LYS A 30 -16.94 -16.10 59.77
N ARG A 31 -16.64 -16.67 58.59
CA ARG A 31 -16.76 -18.10 58.31
C ARG A 31 -15.79 -18.92 59.17
N LEU A 32 -14.56 -18.47 59.37
CA LEU A 32 -13.60 -19.11 60.26
C LEU A 32 -14.08 -19.10 61.73
N TYR A 33 -14.56 -17.96 62.23
CA TYR A 33 -15.13 -17.86 63.59
C TYR A 33 -16.35 -18.76 63.76
N PHE A 34 -17.22 -18.81 62.75
CA PHE A 34 -18.38 -19.71 62.80
C PHE A 34 -17.95 -21.19 62.87
N HIS A 35 -16.98 -21.60 62.06
CA HIS A 35 -16.41 -22.96 62.14
C HIS A 35 -15.79 -23.28 63.50
N PHE A 36 -15.08 -22.31 64.08
CA PHE A 36 -14.49 -22.49 65.43
C PHE A 36 -15.54 -22.62 66.44
N VAL A 37 -16.58 -21.79 66.47
CA VAL A 37 -17.69 -21.88 67.42
C VAL A 37 -18.46 -23.20 67.25
N ALA A 38 -18.74 -23.60 66.02
CA ALA A 38 -19.39 -24.86 65.70
C ALA A 38 -18.57 -26.07 66.23
N PHE A 39 -17.23 -26.01 66.03
CA PHE A 39 -16.30 -27.02 66.52
C PHE A 39 -16.38 -27.15 68.09
N LEU A 40 -16.32 -26.03 68.81
CA LEU A 40 -16.41 -26.03 70.28
C LEU A 40 -17.74 -26.58 70.74
N PHE A 41 -18.85 -26.12 70.15
CA PHE A 41 -20.19 -26.60 70.56
C PHE A 41 -20.37 -28.09 70.24
N ALA A 42 -20.04 -28.56 69.10
CA ALA A 42 -20.13 -29.96 68.70
C ALA A 42 -19.22 -30.85 69.56
N SER A 43 -17.99 -30.38 69.86
CA SER A 43 -17.08 -31.11 70.79
C SER A 43 -17.66 -31.26 72.20
N LEU A 44 -18.26 -30.18 72.71
CA LEU A 44 -18.92 -30.21 74.00
C LEU A 44 -20.09 -31.21 74.03
N VAL A 45 -20.95 -31.17 72.97
CA VAL A 45 -22.07 -32.11 72.83
C VAL A 45 -21.59 -33.55 72.77
N MET A 46 -20.53 -33.83 71.97
CA MET A 46 -19.94 -35.16 71.85
C MET A 46 -19.36 -35.67 73.15
N VAL A 47 -18.74 -34.81 73.95
CA VAL A 47 -18.24 -35.15 75.28
C VAL A 47 -19.41 -35.51 76.25
N ILE A 48 -20.48 -34.71 76.20
CA ILE A 48 -21.67 -35.00 77.05
C ILE A 48 -22.31 -36.33 76.65
N ILE A 49 -22.43 -36.62 75.35
CA ILE A 49 -22.98 -37.90 74.86
C ILE A 49 -22.10 -39.08 75.29
N ASN A 50 -20.79 -38.94 75.17
CA ASN A 50 -19.85 -39.99 75.45
C ASN A 50 -19.76 -40.30 77.01
N ILE A 51 -19.63 -39.27 77.86
CA ILE A 51 -19.45 -39.39 79.29
C ILE A 51 -20.83 -39.53 80.01
N GLY A 52 -21.79 -38.67 79.59
CA GLY A 52 -23.11 -38.65 80.31
C GLY A 52 -24.02 -39.76 79.88
N LEU A 53 -24.03 -40.17 78.60
CA LEU A 53 -24.88 -41.24 78.07
C LEU A 53 -24.15 -42.55 77.87
N SER A 54 -22.82 -42.62 78.10
CA SER A 54 -21.94 -43.76 77.79
C SER A 54 -22.09 -44.30 76.35
N TYR A 55 -22.61 -43.48 75.44
CA TYR A 55 -22.90 -43.87 74.08
C TYR A 55 -21.59 -44.00 73.25
N GLY A 56 -21.36 -45.21 72.73
CA GLY A 56 -20.17 -45.50 71.90
C GLY A 56 -18.86 -45.61 72.72
N ALA A 57 -18.91 -45.76 74.01
CA ALA A 57 -17.75 -45.88 74.94
C ALA A 57 -16.80 -47.04 74.57
N HIS A 58 -17.31 -48.06 73.89
CA HIS A 58 -16.55 -49.23 73.40
C HIS A 58 -15.86 -48.96 71.98
N ILE A 59 -16.21 -47.89 71.33
CA ILE A 59 -15.63 -47.55 70.04
C ILE A 59 -14.35 -46.77 70.26
N GLN A 60 -13.21 -47.37 70.00
CA GLN A 60 -11.87 -46.77 70.16
C GLN A 60 -11.05 -46.84 68.88
N PRO A 61 -11.38 -46.04 67.82
CA PRO A 61 -10.58 -45.97 66.64
C PRO A 61 -9.19 -45.43 67.01
N PHE A 62 -8.14 -46.08 66.57
CA PHE A 62 -6.73 -45.76 66.87
C PHE A 62 -6.36 -45.84 68.38
N GLY A 63 -7.09 -46.59 69.16
CA GLY A 63 -6.82 -46.75 70.61
C GLY A 63 -7.28 -45.59 71.54
N PHE A 64 -7.98 -44.61 70.96
CA PHE A 64 -8.55 -43.47 71.70
C PHE A 64 -10.07 -43.48 71.61
N PRO A 65 -10.78 -42.90 72.60
CA PRO A 65 -12.23 -42.72 72.50
C PRO A 65 -12.60 -42.05 71.18
N TRP A 66 -13.69 -42.54 70.57
CA TRP A 66 -14.12 -42.06 69.25
C TRP A 66 -14.30 -40.52 69.20
N VAL A 67 -14.74 -39.90 70.30
CA VAL A 67 -14.89 -38.45 70.43
C VAL A 67 -13.56 -37.72 70.25
N LEU A 68 -12.48 -38.22 70.80
CA LEU A 68 -11.13 -37.67 70.62
C LEU A 68 -10.64 -37.80 69.15
N SER A 69 -10.92 -38.94 68.51
CA SER A 69 -10.56 -39.19 67.18
C SER A 69 -11.27 -38.22 66.19
N VAL A 70 -12.56 -37.97 66.36
CA VAL A 70 -13.37 -37.03 65.62
C VAL A 70 -12.91 -35.59 65.87
N ALA A 71 -12.67 -35.21 67.14
CA ALA A 71 -12.18 -33.89 67.51
C ALA A 71 -10.78 -33.61 66.92
N LEU A 72 -9.86 -34.58 66.88
CA LEU A 72 -8.54 -34.48 66.27
C LEU A 72 -8.67 -34.26 64.80
N LEU A 73 -9.48 -35.09 64.10
CA LEU A 73 -9.68 -34.93 62.66
C LEU A 73 -10.28 -33.55 62.31
N TRP A 74 -11.27 -33.10 63.05
CA TRP A 74 -11.88 -31.78 62.89
C TRP A 74 -10.86 -30.64 63.14
N SER A 75 -9.99 -30.81 64.15
CA SER A 75 -8.90 -29.86 64.44
C SER A 75 -7.93 -29.70 63.27
N VAL A 76 -7.60 -30.79 62.55
CA VAL A 76 -6.77 -30.73 61.30
C VAL A 76 -7.47 -29.89 60.28
N PHE A 77 -8.77 -30.10 60.04
CA PHE A 77 -9.51 -29.26 59.07
C PHE A 77 -9.58 -27.79 59.52
N LEU A 78 -9.73 -27.52 60.79
CA LEU A 78 -9.72 -26.15 61.30
C LEU A 78 -8.34 -25.48 61.09
N LEU A 79 -7.24 -26.21 61.39
CA LEU A 79 -5.88 -25.72 61.12
C LEU A 79 -5.63 -25.44 59.68
N LEU A 80 -6.08 -26.33 58.79
CA LEU A 80 -6.00 -26.07 57.33
C LEU A 80 -6.80 -24.84 56.94
N HIS A 81 -7.97 -24.61 57.53
CA HIS A 81 -8.77 -23.43 57.26
C HIS A 81 -8.10 -22.14 57.77
N VAL A 82 -7.50 -22.19 58.99
CA VAL A 82 -6.67 -21.09 59.50
C VAL A 82 -5.48 -20.80 58.58
N PHE A 83 -4.78 -21.86 58.17
CA PHE A 83 -3.66 -21.73 57.25
C PHE A 83 -4.10 -21.05 55.94
N GLN A 84 -5.21 -21.50 55.34
CA GLN A 84 -5.75 -20.91 54.11
C GLN A 84 -6.13 -19.43 54.28
N VAL A 85 -6.75 -19.05 55.44
CA VAL A 85 -7.18 -17.66 55.66
C VAL A 85 -6.02 -16.73 56.02
N TYR A 86 -5.01 -17.19 56.74
CA TYR A 86 -3.95 -16.33 57.25
C TYR A 86 -2.62 -16.46 56.47
N VAL A 87 -2.25 -17.69 56.06
CA VAL A 87 -0.95 -17.94 55.43
C VAL A 87 -1.01 -17.83 53.92
N THR A 88 -1.89 -18.57 53.26
CA THR A 88 -1.94 -18.61 51.77
C THR A 88 -2.16 -17.22 51.19
N LYS A 89 -3.02 -16.41 51.82
CA LYS A 89 -3.30 -15.05 51.36
C LYS A 89 -2.28 -13.98 51.75
N ARG A 90 -1.37 -14.29 52.70
CA ARG A 90 -0.23 -13.40 52.94
C ARG A 90 0.80 -13.47 51.79
N PHE A 91 0.93 -14.65 51.18
CA PHE A 91 1.82 -14.84 50.01
C PHE A 91 1.14 -14.47 48.67
N MET A 92 -0.18 -14.63 48.54
CA MET A 92 -0.96 -14.30 47.33
C MET A 92 -1.78 -13.01 47.58
N ASN A 93 -1.07 -11.88 47.73
CA ASN A 93 -1.70 -10.57 47.90
C ASN A 93 -2.40 -10.15 46.57
N PRO A 94 -3.60 -9.53 46.59
CA PRO A 94 -4.26 -8.98 45.42
C PRO A 94 -3.39 -8.04 44.58
N VAL A 95 -2.44 -7.35 45.20
CA VAL A 95 -1.46 -6.51 44.51
C VAL A 95 -0.54 -7.37 43.64
N TRP A 96 -0.06 -8.49 44.14
CA TRP A 96 0.77 -9.44 43.39
C TRP A 96 -0.03 -10.08 42.25
N GLU A 97 -1.26 -10.49 42.47
CA GLU A 97 -2.14 -11.05 41.42
C GLU A 97 -2.41 -10.05 40.30
N LYS A 98 -2.80 -8.81 40.66
CA LYS A 98 -2.98 -7.72 39.69
C LYS A 98 -1.68 -7.44 38.90
N GLN A 99 -0.53 -7.56 39.54
CA GLN A 99 0.76 -7.33 38.90
C GLN A 99 1.13 -8.46 37.93
N GLN A 100 0.84 -9.72 38.29
CA GLN A 100 1.03 -10.88 37.40
C GLN A 100 0.12 -10.80 36.17
N VAL A 101 -1.17 -10.49 36.37
CA VAL A 101 -2.13 -10.29 35.27
C VAL A 101 -1.66 -9.16 34.34
N LYS A 102 -1.21 -8.03 34.87
CA LYS A 102 -0.70 -6.91 34.08
C LYS A 102 0.54 -7.29 33.28
N THR A 103 1.43 -8.08 33.88
CA THR A 103 2.64 -8.56 33.16
C THR A 103 2.29 -9.52 32.04
N LEU A 104 1.37 -10.47 32.28
CA LEU A 104 0.91 -11.42 31.27
C LEU A 104 0.17 -10.73 30.12
N VAL A 105 -0.71 -9.76 30.42
CA VAL A 105 -1.41 -8.95 29.42
C VAL A 105 -0.38 -8.17 28.59
N GLY A 106 0.60 -7.52 29.22
CA GLY A 106 1.65 -6.78 28.52
C GLY A 106 2.49 -7.67 27.57
N LEU A 107 2.79 -8.90 27.99
CA LEU A 107 3.48 -9.87 27.13
C LEU A 107 2.63 -10.31 25.95
N GLN A 108 1.32 -10.49 26.14
CA GLN A 108 0.40 -10.82 25.05
C GLN A 108 0.23 -9.65 24.07
N GLU A 109 0.07 -8.43 24.57
CA GLU A 109 0.00 -7.22 23.73
C GLU A 109 1.26 -7.05 22.89
N ALA A 110 2.45 -7.21 23.47
CA ALA A 110 3.71 -7.17 22.75
C ALA A 110 3.81 -8.26 21.67
N ARG A 111 3.28 -9.47 21.95
CA ARG A 111 3.22 -10.55 20.97
C ARG A 111 2.27 -10.26 19.81
N ILE A 112 1.09 -9.71 20.12
CA ILE A 112 0.10 -9.28 19.12
C ILE A 112 0.69 -8.18 18.23
N GLU A 113 1.33 -7.18 18.82
CA GLU A 113 1.97 -6.10 18.06
C GLU A 113 3.07 -6.61 17.12
N LYS A 114 3.88 -7.56 17.60
CA LYS A 114 4.92 -8.20 16.76
C LYS A 114 4.32 -8.98 15.58
N ILE A 115 3.21 -9.68 15.79
CA ILE A 115 2.49 -10.41 14.72
C ILE A 115 1.88 -9.40 13.74
N LYS A 116 1.24 -8.35 14.24
CA LYS A 116 0.66 -7.29 13.42
C LYS A 116 1.69 -6.64 12.51
N ARG A 117 2.86 -6.27 13.06
CA ARG A 117 3.97 -5.70 12.26
C ARG A 117 4.47 -6.66 11.17
N LYS A 118 4.49 -7.97 11.45
CA LYS A 118 4.85 -8.97 10.42
C LYS A 118 3.81 -9.04 9.31
N LEU A 119 2.53 -9.08 9.67
CA LEU A 119 1.42 -9.11 8.70
C LEU A 119 1.38 -7.84 7.83
N ASP A 120 1.57 -6.67 8.44
CA ASP A 120 1.61 -5.40 7.71
C ASP A 120 2.78 -5.37 6.71
N LYS A 121 3.96 -5.89 7.10
CA LYS A 121 5.11 -6.02 6.21
C LYS A 121 4.87 -7.01 5.07
N GLU A 122 4.27 -8.16 5.35
CA GLU A 122 3.93 -9.14 4.32
C GLU A 122 2.86 -8.61 3.36
N ALA A 123 1.87 -7.88 3.88
CA ALA A 123 0.84 -7.24 3.06
C ALA A 123 1.43 -6.18 2.11
N SER A 124 2.37 -5.34 2.60
CA SER A 124 3.06 -4.36 1.75
C SER A 124 3.88 -5.04 0.65
N LEU A 125 4.64 -6.10 0.98
CA LEU A 125 5.42 -6.84 -0.01
C LEU A 125 4.55 -7.52 -1.07
N ARG A 126 3.37 -8.03 -0.70
CA ARG A 126 2.42 -8.60 -1.67
C ARG A 126 1.81 -7.52 -2.57
N ALA A 127 1.42 -6.39 -2.00
CA ALA A 127 0.90 -5.26 -2.77
C ALA A 127 1.94 -4.73 -3.78
N ASP A 128 3.20 -4.59 -3.37
CA ASP A 128 4.29 -4.19 -4.25
C ASP A 128 4.53 -5.23 -5.37
N ALA A 129 4.51 -6.53 -5.04
CA ALA A 129 4.67 -7.59 -6.02
C ALA A 129 3.50 -7.66 -7.02
N GLU A 130 2.26 -7.46 -6.57
CA GLU A 130 1.08 -7.39 -7.43
C GLU A 130 1.13 -6.16 -8.33
N TRP A 131 1.53 -4.99 -7.79
CA TRP A 131 1.71 -3.76 -8.57
C TRP A 131 2.75 -3.93 -9.68
N HIS A 132 3.93 -4.50 -9.38
CA HIS A 132 4.97 -4.80 -10.38
C HIS A 132 4.49 -5.81 -11.43
N LYS A 133 3.70 -6.81 -11.03
CA LYS A 133 3.11 -7.79 -11.95
C LYS A 133 2.06 -7.17 -12.87
N GLU A 134 1.31 -6.19 -12.39
CA GLU A 134 0.30 -5.47 -13.17
C GLU A 134 0.95 -4.44 -14.11
N GLU A 135 1.99 -3.77 -13.65
CA GLU A 135 2.79 -2.85 -14.47
C GLU A 135 3.54 -3.59 -15.60
N SER A 136 4.07 -4.79 -15.34
CA SER A 136 4.70 -5.62 -16.37
C SER A 136 3.73 -6.17 -17.44
N LYS A 137 2.42 -6.17 -17.17
CA LYS A 137 1.37 -6.57 -18.12
C LYS A 137 0.94 -5.41 -19.03
N LYS A 138 1.24 -4.15 -18.70
CA LYS A 138 0.97 -3.04 -19.60
C LYS A 138 1.81 -3.21 -20.85
N PRO A 139 1.22 -3.08 -22.08
CA PRO A 139 1.99 -3.11 -23.29
C PRO A 139 3.08 -2.04 -23.17
N LYS A 140 4.32 -2.44 -23.47
CA LYS A 140 5.46 -1.51 -23.47
C LYS A 140 5.10 -0.33 -24.37
N GLN A 141 5.13 0.89 -23.84
CA GLN A 141 4.93 2.10 -24.61
C GLN A 141 5.87 2.12 -25.81
N ARG A 142 5.35 2.45 -27.01
CA ARG A 142 6.13 2.55 -28.24
C ARG A 142 6.19 4.01 -28.68
N ILE A 143 7.29 4.68 -28.40
CA ILE A 143 7.51 6.07 -28.82
C ILE A 143 7.78 6.10 -30.31
N THR A 144 6.89 6.76 -31.06
CA THR A 144 6.97 6.81 -32.53
C THR A 144 7.27 8.22 -33.02
N ILE A 145 8.31 8.38 -33.82
CA ILE A 145 8.55 9.60 -34.62
C ILE A 145 7.70 9.50 -35.88
N ILE A 146 6.98 10.56 -36.24
CA ILE A 146 6.27 10.64 -37.51
C ILE A 146 6.68 11.92 -38.24
N ALA A 147 7.14 11.80 -39.47
CA ALA A 147 7.64 12.92 -40.26
C ALA A 147 7.43 12.68 -41.75
N ALA A 148 7.33 13.77 -42.49
CA ALA A 148 7.51 13.78 -43.97
C ALA A 148 8.79 14.54 -44.27
N ALA A 149 9.71 13.93 -45.02
CA ALA A 149 10.99 14.54 -45.41
C ALA A 149 11.32 14.26 -46.86
N ALA A 150 11.93 15.25 -47.52
CA ALA A 150 12.41 15.17 -48.91
C ALA A 150 13.61 14.21 -49.03
N SER A 151 14.06 13.91 -50.26
CA SER A 151 15.24 13.07 -50.52
C SER A 151 16.50 13.63 -49.85
N ASN A 152 16.63 14.94 -49.79
CA ASN A 152 17.71 15.66 -49.09
C ASN A 152 17.39 15.94 -47.59
N ASN A 153 16.44 15.22 -46.97
CA ASN A 153 15.98 15.40 -45.59
C ASN A 153 15.30 16.75 -45.28
N ALA A 154 15.00 17.61 -46.29
CA ALA A 154 14.27 18.84 -46.05
C ALA A 154 12.90 18.57 -45.40
N LEU A 155 12.50 19.37 -44.41
CA LEU A 155 11.21 19.30 -43.69
C LEU A 155 10.33 20.50 -44.04
N GLY A 156 10.92 21.69 -44.10
CA GLY A 156 10.19 22.93 -44.22
C GLY A 156 11.10 24.13 -44.42
N LYS A 157 10.49 25.26 -44.78
CA LYS A 157 11.14 26.56 -44.90
C LYS A 157 10.22 27.64 -44.34
N ASP A 158 10.73 28.59 -43.59
CA ASP A 158 9.99 29.74 -43.03
C ASP A 158 8.75 29.29 -42.21
N ASN A 159 8.89 28.24 -41.41
CA ASN A 159 7.80 27.62 -40.63
C ASN A 159 6.63 27.08 -41.48
N LYS A 160 6.83 26.77 -42.76
CA LYS A 160 5.81 26.21 -43.63
C LYS A 160 6.27 24.90 -44.26
N LEU A 161 5.31 24.01 -44.55
CA LEU A 161 5.57 22.83 -45.36
C LEU A 161 5.86 23.26 -46.80
N ILE A 162 6.84 22.60 -47.44
CA ILE A 162 7.33 22.94 -48.80
C ILE A 162 6.47 22.28 -49.87
N TRP A 163 5.75 21.22 -49.53
CA TRP A 163 4.87 20.47 -50.44
C TRP A 163 3.49 20.26 -49.82
N HIS A 164 2.56 19.85 -50.66
CA HIS A 164 1.24 19.42 -50.23
C HIS A 164 0.96 18.01 -50.76
N LEU A 165 0.79 17.05 -49.82
CA LEU A 165 0.46 15.65 -50.09
C LEU A 165 -0.77 15.28 -49.30
N SER A 166 -1.95 15.24 -49.93
CA SER A 166 -3.22 14.96 -49.23
C SER A 166 -3.26 13.56 -48.60
N LYS A 167 -2.62 12.58 -49.27
CA LYS A 167 -2.53 11.20 -48.77
C LYS A 167 -1.65 11.08 -47.53
N ASP A 168 -0.53 11.85 -47.51
CA ASP A 168 0.33 11.94 -46.31
C ASP A 168 -0.40 12.56 -45.13
N LEU A 169 -1.14 13.64 -45.30
CA LEU A 169 -1.95 14.25 -44.26
C LEU A 169 -3.02 13.29 -43.72
N GLN A 170 -3.64 12.48 -44.60
CA GLN A 170 -4.59 11.45 -44.19
C GLN A 170 -3.89 10.33 -43.41
N HIS A 171 -2.74 9.86 -43.85
CA HIS A 171 -1.93 8.86 -43.15
C HIS A 171 -1.52 9.35 -41.75
N PHE A 172 -0.98 10.56 -41.64
CA PHE A 172 -0.67 11.23 -40.39
C PHE A 172 -1.90 11.28 -39.44
N LYS A 173 -3.06 11.72 -39.97
CA LYS A 173 -4.28 11.81 -39.21
C LYS A 173 -4.73 10.44 -38.69
N THR A 174 -4.64 9.41 -39.50
CA THR A 174 -5.05 8.04 -39.14
C THR A 174 -4.16 7.47 -38.04
N LEU A 175 -2.84 7.60 -38.20
CA LEU A 175 -1.89 7.06 -37.21
C LEU A 175 -1.96 7.77 -35.85
N THR A 176 -2.07 9.10 -35.86
CA THR A 176 -1.99 9.90 -34.63
C THR A 176 -3.33 10.08 -33.91
N ASN A 177 -4.45 9.66 -34.50
CA ASN A 177 -5.77 9.87 -33.90
C ASN A 177 -5.94 9.08 -32.59
N GLY A 178 -6.36 9.77 -31.53
CA GLY A 178 -6.54 9.18 -30.20
C GLY A 178 -5.26 9.11 -29.37
N HIS A 179 -4.11 9.56 -29.91
CA HIS A 179 -2.81 9.50 -29.26
C HIS A 179 -2.30 10.86 -28.80
N ALA A 180 -1.30 10.85 -27.93
CA ALA A 180 -0.53 12.04 -27.60
C ALA A 180 0.37 12.44 -28.76
N VAL A 181 0.42 13.74 -29.08
CA VAL A 181 1.30 14.31 -30.09
C VAL A 181 2.23 15.33 -29.43
N ILE A 182 3.52 15.11 -29.56
CA ILE A 182 4.58 15.91 -28.93
C ILE A 182 5.27 16.71 -30.00
N MET A 183 5.38 18.04 -29.83
CA MET A 183 5.94 18.95 -30.83
C MET A 183 6.64 20.15 -30.18
N GLY A 184 7.53 20.78 -30.91
CA GLY A 184 8.08 22.09 -30.54
C GLY A 184 7.08 23.21 -30.78
N ARG A 185 7.21 24.32 -30.05
CA ARG A 185 6.36 25.52 -30.19
C ARG A 185 6.21 26.00 -31.60
N LYS A 186 7.31 26.14 -32.39
CA LYS A 186 7.26 26.60 -33.79
C LYS A 186 6.41 25.68 -34.67
N THR A 187 6.47 24.36 -34.47
CA THR A 187 5.62 23.39 -35.16
C THR A 187 4.16 23.59 -34.81
N PHE A 188 3.84 23.82 -33.53
CA PHE A 188 2.47 24.12 -33.09
C PHE A 188 1.95 25.42 -33.74
N GLU A 189 2.74 26.48 -33.75
CA GLU A 189 2.40 27.79 -34.35
C GLU A 189 2.22 27.75 -35.85
N SER A 190 2.82 26.77 -36.57
CA SER A 190 2.60 26.55 -37.99
C SER A 190 1.23 25.90 -38.29
N MET A 191 0.55 25.38 -37.29
CA MET A 191 -0.76 24.78 -37.46
C MET A 191 -1.87 25.79 -37.09
N PRO A 192 -3.05 25.73 -37.76
CA PRO A 192 -4.14 26.67 -37.51
C PRO A 192 -4.77 26.50 -36.07
N ARG A 193 -4.63 25.35 -35.48
CA ARG A 193 -5.16 25.02 -34.13
C ARG A 193 -4.57 23.70 -33.64
N ALA A 194 -4.77 23.43 -32.31
CA ALA A 194 -4.48 22.12 -31.73
C ALA A 194 -5.21 20.99 -32.47
N LEU A 195 -4.53 19.86 -32.63
CA LEU A 195 -5.07 18.71 -33.36
C LEU A 195 -6.24 18.08 -32.54
N PRO A 196 -7.43 17.94 -33.17
CA PRO A 196 -8.59 17.39 -32.47
C PRO A 196 -8.41 15.90 -32.17
N ASN A 197 -9.04 15.41 -31.08
CA ASN A 197 -8.96 14.02 -30.60
C ASN A 197 -7.53 13.54 -30.31
N ARG A 198 -6.67 14.43 -29.83
CA ARG A 198 -5.27 14.15 -29.48
C ARG A 198 -4.90 14.92 -28.22
N THR A 199 -3.99 14.37 -27.44
CA THR A 199 -3.34 15.14 -26.37
C THR A 199 -2.18 15.91 -26.97
N ASN A 200 -2.34 17.22 -27.15
CA ASN A 200 -1.31 18.08 -27.74
C ASN A 200 -0.32 18.53 -26.68
N ILE A 201 0.95 18.13 -26.80
CA ILE A 201 2.03 18.48 -25.86
C ILE A 201 3.06 19.32 -26.60
N VAL A 202 3.26 20.56 -26.13
CA VAL A 202 4.14 21.53 -26.79
C VAL A 202 5.37 21.81 -25.94
N ILE A 203 6.54 21.56 -26.49
CA ILE A 203 7.84 21.81 -25.86
C ILE A 203 8.30 23.23 -26.19
N THR A 204 8.54 24.03 -25.12
CA THR A 204 9.08 25.40 -25.27
C THR A 204 9.91 25.80 -24.05
N ARG A 205 10.89 26.68 -24.27
CA ARG A 205 11.68 27.35 -23.22
C ARG A 205 11.00 28.63 -22.70
N GLN A 206 9.91 29.06 -23.36
CA GLN A 206 9.13 30.22 -22.91
C GLN A 206 8.20 29.79 -21.77
N SER A 207 8.46 30.29 -20.55
CA SER A 207 7.72 29.90 -19.33
C SER A 207 6.28 30.42 -19.28
N ASP A 208 6.00 31.50 -20.01
CA ASP A 208 4.72 32.19 -20.11
C ASP A 208 3.87 31.77 -21.33
N TYR A 209 4.35 30.81 -22.13
CA TYR A 209 3.64 30.35 -23.31
C TYR A 209 2.38 29.56 -22.93
N GLN A 210 1.24 30.02 -23.44
CA GLN A 210 -0.06 29.38 -23.24
C GLN A 210 -0.86 29.38 -24.56
N SER A 211 -1.63 28.33 -24.77
CA SER A 211 -2.61 28.25 -25.86
C SER A 211 -3.75 27.28 -25.50
N VAL A 212 -4.82 27.31 -26.26
CA VAL A 212 -6.00 26.51 -26.00
C VAL A 212 -5.78 25.05 -26.43
N ASN A 213 -6.22 24.11 -25.59
CA ASN A 213 -6.17 22.66 -25.83
C ASN A 213 -4.75 22.10 -26.04
N ILE A 214 -3.76 22.65 -25.33
CA ILE A 214 -2.40 22.12 -25.26
C ILE A 214 -1.93 21.97 -23.84
N THR A 215 -0.95 21.09 -23.65
CA THR A 215 -0.14 21.01 -22.43
C THR A 215 1.27 21.50 -22.77
N VAL A 216 1.76 22.48 -22.04
CA VAL A 216 3.09 23.07 -22.25
C VAL A 216 4.11 22.39 -21.35
N THR A 217 5.27 22.08 -21.89
CA THR A 217 6.41 21.47 -21.18
C THR A 217 7.72 22.16 -21.55
N SER A 218 8.73 21.99 -20.70
CA SER A 218 10.06 22.57 -20.91
C SER A 218 11.03 21.60 -21.64
N SER A 219 10.72 20.30 -21.66
CA SER A 219 11.63 19.27 -22.17
C SER A 219 10.89 18.07 -22.78
N LEU A 220 11.60 17.31 -23.63
CA LEU A 220 11.12 16.05 -24.20
C LEU A 220 10.84 15.01 -23.09
N SER A 221 11.68 14.93 -22.07
CA SER A 221 11.52 14.00 -20.93
C SER A 221 10.21 14.26 -20.17
N GLU A 222 9.90 15.53 -19.91
CA GLU A 222 8.65 15.94 -19.27
C GLU A 222 7.44 15.61 -20.18
N ALA A 223 7.54 15.88 -21.48
CA ALA A 223 6.51 15.56 -22.44
C ALA A 223 6.20 14.05 -22.48
N LEU A 224 7.21 13.21 -22.49
CA LEU A 224 7.07 11.75 -22.45
C LEU A 224 6.47 11.27 -21.12
N THR A 225 6.80 11.93 -20.00
CA THR A 225 6.20 11.65 -18.69
C THR A 225 4.70 11.91 -18.67
N ILE A 226 4.25 13.00 -19.30
CA ILE A 226 2.82 13.32 -19.46
C ILE A 226 2.14 12.28 -20.36
N ALA A 227 2.80 11.85 -21.43
CA ALA A 227 2.30 10.86 -22.37
C ALA A 227 2.42 9.40 -21.90
N LYS A 228 2.89 9.13 -20.67
CA LYS A 228 3.24 7.77 -20.17
C LYS A 228 2.11 6.74 -20.23
N ASN A 229 0.86 7.18 -20.20
CA ASN A 229 -0.31 6.29 -20.26
C ASN A 229 -0.78 6.02 -21.70
N ASP A 230 -0.22 6.70 -22.70
CA ASP A 230 -0.49 6.43 -24.10
C ASP A 230 0.40 5.27 -24.58
N PRO A 231 -0.15 4.20 -25.14
CA PRO A 231 0.65 3.07 -25.64
C PRO A 231 1.53 3.45 -26.84
N ARG A 232 1.19 4.51 -27.62
CA ARG A 232 1.92 4.91 -28.80
C ARG A 232 1.92 6.44 -28.98
N PRO A 233 2.66 7.20 -28.15
CA PRO A 233 2.79 8.64 -28.33
C PRO A 233 3.60 8.95 -29.59
N PHE A 234 3.20 10.00 -30.30
CA PHE A 234 3.83 10.44 -31.54
C PHE A 234 4.62 11.73 -31.34
N ILE A 235 5.85 11.76 -31.86
CA ILE A 235 6.69 12.94 -31.92
C ILE A 235 6.58 13.48 -33.34
N ILE A 236 6.02 14.69 -33.50
CA ILE A 236 5.66 15.26 -34.78
C ILE A 236 6.53 16.47 -35.20
N GLY A 237 7.60 16.70 -34.43
CA GLY A 237 8.64 17.66 -34.85
C GLY A 237 8.69 18.97 -34.05
N GLY A 238 9.39 20.00 -34.53
CA GLY A 238 10.25 20.11 -35.72
C GLY A 238 11.64 19.51 -35.56
N GLY A 239 12.54 19.95 -36.46
CA GLY A 239 13.88 19.37 -36.59
C GLY A 239 14.65 19.17 -35.31
N GLU A 240 14.65 20.16 -34.42
CA GLU A 240 15.32 20.04 -33.10
C GLU A 240 14.69 18.98 -32.22
N ILE A 241 13.37 18.86 -32.21
CA ILE A 241 12.67 17.82 -31.41
C ILE A 241 12.91 16.45 -32.02
N TYR A 242 12.90 16.29 -33.32
CA TYR A 242 13.28 15.05 -33.99
C TYR A 242 14.69 14.62 -33.61
N LYS A 243 15.68 15.54 -33.68
CA LYS A 243 17.06 15.25 -33.31
C LYS A 243 17.18 14.71 -31.88
N GLN A 244 16.51 15.34 -30.91
CA GLN A 244 16.49 14.89 -29.54
C GLN A 244 15.80 13.53 -29.36
N SER A 245 14.83 13.23 -30.20
CA SER A 245 13.98 12.04 -30.09
C SER A 245 14.62 10.77 -30.67
N MET A 246 15.63 10.88 -31.53
CA MET A 246 16.29 9.71 -32.13
C MET A 246 16.83 8.70 -31.11
N SER A 247 17.30 9.19 -29.95
CA SER A 247 17.86 8.34 -28.91
C SER A 247 16.79 7.58 -28.13
N VAL A 248 15.56 8.10 -27.99
CA VAL A 248 14.49 7.59 -27.15
C VAL A 248 13.33 6.95 -27.91
N ALA A 249 13.23 7.19 -29.23
CA ALA A 249 12.17 6.60 -30.06
C ALA A 249 12.43 5.12 -30.33
N ASP A 250 11.33 4.35 -30.41
CA ASP A 250 11.32 2.93 -30.77
C ASP A 250 11.01 2.70 -32.25
N GLU A 251 10.32 3.66 -32.90
CA GLU A 251 9.82 3.54 -34.28
C GLU A 251 9.84 4.89 -35.00
N ILE A 252 10.07 4.86 -36.30
CA ILE A 252 9.95 6.02 -37.19
C ILE A 252 8.98 5.69 -38.33
N GLU A 253 7.90 6.46 -38.43
CA GLU A 253 7.00 6.51 -39.60
C GLU A 253 7.43 7.69 -40.46
N LEU A 254 8.06 7.41 -41.58
CA LEU A 254 8.62 8.43 -42.46
C LEU A 254 7.93 8.41 -43.82
N THR A 255 7.41 9.56 -44.26
CA THR A 255 7.03 9.79 -45.62
C THR A 255 8.23 10.37 -46.34
N ARG A 256 8.87 9.59 -47.22
CA ARG A 256 9.98 10.03 -48.05
C ARG A 256 9.44 10.62 -49.35
N VAL A 257 9.59 11.92 -49.57
CA VAL A 257 9.20 12.62 -50.79
C VAL A 257 10.36 12.58 -51.76
N HIS A 258 10.13 12.07 -52.98
CA HIS A 258 11.16 11.86 -54.00
C HIS A 258 11.46 13.14 -54.80
N ALA A 259 11.91 14.17 -54.10
CA ALA A 259 12.40 15.43 -54.65
C ALA A 259 13.33 16.10 -53.65
N ASP A 260 14.19 17.00 -54.11
CA ASP A 260 15.04 17.85 -53.28
C ASP A 260 14.43 19.23 -53.18
N PHE A 261 14.53 19.85 -52.01
CA PHE A 261 14.00 21.19 -51.77
C PHE A 261 14.99 22.07 -51.02
N ASP A 262 14.94 23.36 -51.32
CA ASP A 262 15.59 24.38 -50.53
C ASP A 262 14.82 24.55 -49.20
N ALA A 263 15.53 24.38 -48.07
CA ALA A 263 14.94 24.32 -46.75
C ALA A 263 15.85 24.92 -45.68
N ASP A 264 15.27 25.31 -44.54
CA ASP A 264 15.99 25.77 -43.37
C ASP A 264 15.92 24.76 -42.21
N THR A 265 15.06 23.74 -42.34
CA THR A 265 14.84 22.73 -41.33
C THR A 265 14.91 21.34 -41.96
N PHE A 266 15.68 20.45 -41.34
CA PHE A 266 15.96 19.11 -41.85
C PHE A 266 15.65 18.03 -40.86
N PHE A 267 15.25 16.86 -41.35
CA PHE A 267 15.12 15.63 -40.59
C PHE A 267 16.53 15.06 -40.29
N PRO A 268 16.79 14.53 -39.09
CA PRO A 268 18.07 13.91 -38.78
C PRO A 268 18.33 12.70 -39.67
N GLU A 269 19.60 12.43 -39.93
CA GLU A 269 20.01 11.25 -40.66
C GLU A 269 19.63 9.97 -39.92
N ILE A 270 19.05 9.00 -40.64
CA ILE A 270 18.68 7.70 -40.10
C ILE A 270 19.88 6.77 -40.22
N ASN A 271 20.56 6.48 -39.13
CA ASN A 271 21.71 5.60 -39.11
C ASN A 271 21.27 4.13 -39.33
N PRO A 272 21.68 3.44 -40.42
CA PRO A 272 21.29 2.06 -40.70
C PRO A 272 21.83 1.04 -39.68
N HIS A 273 22.81 1.40 -38.84
CA HIS A 273 23.29 0.57 -37.73
C HIS A 273 22.39 0.63 -36.48
N GLU A 274 21.52 1.65 -36.41
CA GLU A 274 20.60 1.84 -35.29
C GLU A 274 19.14 1.58 -35.66
N TRP A 275 18.82 1.74 -36.93
CA TRP A 275 17.46 1.68 -37.44
C TRP A 275 17.34 0.72 -38.63
N LYS A 276 16.39 -0.21 -38.53
CA LYS A 276 16.07 -1.18 -39.58
C LYS A 276 14.76 -0.81 -40.25
N GLU A 277 14.76 -0.67 -41.60
CA GLU A 277 13.53 -0.57 -42.36
C GLU A 277 12.76 -1.91 -42.27
N VAL A 278 11.50 -1.84 -41.87
CA VAL A 278 10.65 -3.03 -41.64
C VAL A 278 9.43 -3.03 -42.57
N TRP A 279 9.11 -1.89 -43.16
CA TRP A 279 7.97 -1.79 -44.06
C TRP A 279 8.11 -0.58 -44.97
N ARG A 280 7.61 -0.72 -46.24
CA ARG A 280 7.48 0.36 -47.20
C ARG A 280 6.24 0.22 -48.09
N GLU A 281 5.71 1.36 -48.52
CA GLU A 281 4.63 1.47 -49.52
C GLU A 281 4.92 2.64 -50.46
N GLU A 282 5.07 2.35 -51.76
CA GLU A 282 5.43 3.34 -52.77
C GLU A 282 4.18 3.95 -53.41
N HIS A 283 4.24 5.26 -53.63
CA HIS A 283 3.18 6.04 -54.27
C HIS A 283 3.77 6.85 -55.41
N PRO A 284 3.41 6.55 -56.65
CA PRO A 284 3.84 7.37 -57.80
C PRO A 284 3.20 8.76 -57.75
N ALA A 285 3.80 9.72 -58.46
CA ALA A 285 3.18 11.01 -58.71
C ALA A 285 1.89 10.81 -59.51
N ASP A 286 0.85 11.57 -59.17
CA ASP A 286 -0.47 11.53 -59.81
C ASP A 286 -1.06 12.96 -59.93
N GLU A 287 -2.27 13.09 -60.45
CA GLU A 287 -2.95 14.38 -60.60
C GLU A 287 -3.15 15.14 -59.27
N ARG A 288 -3.13 14.44 -58.12
CA ARG A 288 -3.32 15.00 -56.78
C ARG A 288 -2.00 15.19 -56.02
N HIS A 289 -0.96 14.51 -56.44
CA HIS A 289 0.35 14.49 -55.80
C HIS A 289 1.46 14.78 -56.85
N THR A 290 1.94 16.00 -56.84
CA THR A 290 2.99 16.47 -57.77
C THR A 290 4.28 15.65 -57.66
N TYR A 291 4.58 15.10 -56.52
CA TYR A 291 5.79 14.32 -56.25
C TYR A 291 5.42 12.88 -55.89
N ALA A 292 6.21 11.92 -56.38
CA ALA A 292 6.18 10.56 -55.90
C ALA A 292 6.68 10.52 -54.44
N PHE A 293 6.16 9.63 -53.65
CA PHE A 293 6.58 9.47 -52.25
C PHE A 293 6.47 8.02 -51.83
N THR A 294 7.17 7.67 -50.72
CA THR A 294 7.13 6.34 -50.12
C THR A 294 6.86 6.48 -48.64
N PHE A 295 5.88 5.75 -48.10
CA PHE A 295 5.74 5.52 -46.67
C PHE A 295 6.75 4.47 -46.24
N LEU A 296 7.51 4.76 -45.21
CA LEU A 296 8.57 3.91 -44.67
C LEU A 296 8.38 3.77 -43.16
N ARG A 297 8.55 2.55 -42.65
CA ARG A 297 8.61 2.31 -41.21
C ARG A 297 9.97 1.75 -40.86
N TYR A 298 10.60 2.38 -39.87
CA TYR A 298 11.84 1.90 -39.28
C TYR A 298 11.59 1.51 -37.81
N GLN A 299 12.27 0.45 -37.37
CA GLN A 299 12.33 0.05 -35.98
C GLN A 299 13.77 0.13 -35.47
N LYS A 300 13.92 0.51 -34.22
CA LYS A 300 15.22 0.55 -33.55
C LYS A 300 15.75 -0.87 -33.38
N ILE A 301 17.04 -1.07 -33.68
CA ILE A 301 17.74 -2.36 -33.58
C ILE A 301 18.03 -2.70 -32.14
#